data_8a4664acf0f08ff6b7d92db6547e00bd
#
_entry.id   8a4664acf0f08ff6b7d92db6547e00bd
#
_cell.length_a   1.000
_cell.length_b   1.000
_cell.length_c   1.000
_cell.angle_alpha   90.00
_cell.angle_beta   90.00
_cell.angle_gamma   90.00
#
_symmetry.space_group_name_H-M   'P 1'
#
loop_
_entity.id
_entity.type
_entity.pdbx_description
1 polymer ?
#
loop_
_entity_poly.entity_id
_entity_poly.type
_entity_poly.pdbx_seq_one_letter_code
_entity_poly.pdbx_strand_id
1 'polypeptide(L)'
;MVSTIASRISPVNEKLYHQSNLLGDWKGSFSNNNQAIDFKVVSITGDTAQIEYSHNGHKEVGTANVDKNTITYGNVTIATRDGQKGALEFSFGTVRQAAVIDKVAAPATDQNPLLGSWIGSTDTQSASFQVLSISGRDAQVKYNINGQSGQGVGDVVNNSVLFGNVVFSNTDGLNGKLIFPAPGQTLSLDVTKFTPVTA
;
A
#
# COMPACT_ATOMS: atom_id res chain seq x y z
N MET A 1 4.41 19.50 33.35
CA MET A 1 3.34 19.47 32.33
C MET A 1 3.97 18.96 31.04
N VAL A 2 3.70 17.71 30.69
CA VAL A 2 4.18 17.13 29.43
C VAL A 2 3.08 17.45 28.39
N SER A 3 3.39 18.34 27.45
CA SER A 3 2.50 18.68 26.36
C SER A 3 2.51 17.51 25.37
N THR A 4 1.44 16.75 25.35
CA THR A 4 1.20 15.72 24.34
C THR A 4 0.89 16.43 23.02
N ILE A 5 1.88 16.58 22.16
CA ILE A 5 1.66 17.00 20.76
C ILE A 5 1.02 15.81 20.06
N ALA A 6 -0.31 15.76 20.08
CA ALA A 6 -1.05 14.92 19.17
C ALA A 6 -0.79 15.47 17.75
N SER A 7 0.12 14.84 17.03
CA SER A 7 0.32 15.09 15.61
C SER A 7 -1.00 14.81 14.90
N ARG A 8 -1.75 15.86 14.57
CA ARG A 8 -2.96 15.72 13.74
C ARG A 8 -2.50 15.42 12.33
N ILE A 9 -2.62 14.15 11.95
CA ILE A 9 -2.48 13.73 10.56
C ILE A 9 -3.52 14.53 9.76
N SER A 10 -3.09 15.18 8.67
CA SER A 10 -4.05 15.90 7.83
C SER A 10 -5.03 14.90 7.20
N PRO A 11 -6.28 15.31 6.89
CA PRO A 11 -7.25 14.40 6.26
C PRO A 11 -6.75 13.77 4.96
N VAL A 12 -5.90 14.46 4.22
CA VAL A 12 -5.25 13.93 3.00
C VAL A 12 -4.28 12.81 3.36
N ASN A 13 -3.46 12.98 4.39
CA ASN A 13 -2.53 11.96 4.86
C ASN A 13 -3.25 10.75 5.44
N GLU A 14 -4.36 10.96 6.13
CA GLU A 14 -5.20 9.88 6.65
C GLU A 14 -5.76 9.02 5.51
N LYS A 15 -6.26 9.65 4.45
CA LYS A 15 -6.75 8.93 3.26
C LYS A 15 -5.63 8.12 2.59
N LEU A 16 -4.47 8.73 2.36
CA LEU A 16 -3.31 8.07 1.76
C LEU A 16 -2.81 6.89 2.62
N TYR A 17 -2.81 7.07 3.92
CA TYR A 17 -2.47 6.02 4.87
C TYR A 17 -3.42 4.82 4.76
N HIS A 18 -4.73 5.05 4.78
CA HIS A 18 -5.71 3.98 4.64
C HIS A 18 -5.58 3.24 3.31
N GLN A 19 -5.33 3.97 2.22
CA GLN A 19 -5.14 3.39 0.90
C GLN A 19 -3.84 2.55 0.81
N SER A 20 -2.74 3.02 1.43
CA SER A 20 -1.48 2.26 1.44
C SER A 20 -1.60 0.93 2.19
N ASN A 21 -2.47 0.86 3.19
CA ASN A 21 -2.74 -0.37 3.92
C ASN A 21 -3.43 -1.45 3.07
N LEU A 22 -4.15 -1.05 2.03
CA LEU A 22 -4.83 -1.96 1.12
C LEU A 22 -3.90 -2.61 0.08
N LEU A 23 -2.80 -1.93 -0.31
CA LEU A 23 -1.87 -2.40 -1.33
C LEU A 23 -1.22 -3.75 -0.97
N GLY A 24 -0.98 -4.59 -1.97
CA GLY A 24 -0.27 -5.86 -1.84
C GLY A 24 -1.15 -7.10 -1.98
N ASP A 25 -0.58 -8.24 -1.66
CA ASP A 25 -1.22 -9.55 -1.79
C ASP A 25 -1.95 -9.93 -0.50
N TRP A 26 -3.16 -10.46 -0.65
CA TRP A 26 -4.04 -10.89 0.42
C TRP A 26 -4.49 -12.31 0.18
N LYS A 27 -4.40 -13.17 1.18
CA LYS A 27 -4.80 -14.58 1.09
C LYS A 27 -5.69 -14.98 2.24
N GLY A 28 -6.61 -15.88 1.96
CA GLY A 28 -7.51 -16.46 2.95
C GLY A 28 -8.32 -17.59 2.40
N SER A 29 -9.37 -17.95 3.12
CA SER A 29 -10.34 -18.94 2.68
C SER A 29 -11.72 -18.62 3.21
N PHE A 30 -12.75 -18.97 2.45
CA PHE A 30 -14.13 -18.88 2.92
C PHE A 30 -14.39 -19.85 4.07
N SER A 31 -15.04 -19.38 5.13
CA SER A 31 -15.29 -20.16 6.35
C SER A 31 -16.25 -21.32 6.17
N ASN A 32 -17.10 -21.28 5.13
CA ASN A 32 -18.13 -22.29 4.90
C ASN A 32 -17.66 -23.50 4.09
N ASN A 33 -16.61 -23.37 3.29
CA ASN A 33 -16.17 -24.44 2.37
C ASN A 33 -14.63 -24.53 2.23
N ASN A 34 -13.86 -23.76 2.99
CA ASN A 34 -12.40 -23.67 2.93
C ASN A 34 -11.83 -23.36 1.54
N GLN A 35 -12.63 -22.76 0.68
CA GLN A 35 -12.20 -22.36 -0.66
C GLN A 35 -11.17 -21.22 -0.56
N ALA A 36 -10.00 -21.43 -1.18
CA ALA A 36 -8.92 -20.45 -1.16
C ALA A 36 -9.29 -19.17 -1.93
N ILE A 37 -8.86 -18.06 -1.40
CA ILE A 37 -9.01 -16.73 -1.98
C ILE A 37 -7.63 -16.10 -2.09
N ASP A 38 -7.31 -15.61 -3.28
CA ASP A 38 -6.18 -14.73 -3.52
C ASP A 38 -6.72 -13.39 -4.03
N PHE A 39 -6.34 -12.30 -3.38
CA PHE A 39 -6.70 -10.96 -3.81
C PHE A 39 -5.47 -10.07 -3.75
N LYS A 40 -5.16 -9.40 -4.84
CA LYS A 40 -4.01 -8.50 -4.95
C LYS A 40 -4.48 -7.11 -5.32
N VAL A 41 -4.06 -6.14 -4.55
CA VAL A 41 -4.20 -4.73 -4.88
C VAL A 41 -2.91 -4.27 -5.52
N VAL A 42 -2.93 -4.13 -6.84
CA VAL A 42 -1.75 -3.81 -7.64
C VAL A 42 -1.41 -2.33 -7.52
N SER A 43 -2.42 -1.47 -7.59
CA SER A 43 -2.24 -0.01 -7.51
C SER A 43 -3.50 0.68 -7.02
N ILE A 44 -3.34 1.87 -6.44
CA ILE A 44 -4.45 2.75 -6.09
C ILE A 44 -4.15 4.14 -6.64
N THR A 45 -5.12 4.71 -7.33
CA THR A 45 -5.06 6.07 -7.86
C THR A 45 -6.38 6.78 -7.57
N GLY A 46 -6.34 7.81 -6.72
CA GLY A 46 -7.55 8.47 -6.25
C GLY A 46 -8.48 7.51 -5.50
N ASP A 47 -9.69 7.32 -5.99
CA ASP A 47 -10.69 6.42 -5.41
C ASP A 47 -10.86 5.13 -6.22
N THR A 48 -9.84 4.75 -7.01
CA THR A 48 -9.83 3.53 -7.81
C THR A 48 -8.59 2.69 -7.54
N ALA A 49 -8.75 1.36 -7.57
CA ALA A 49 -7.66 0.39 -7.46
C ALA A 49 -7.65 -0.53 -8.67
N GLN A 50 -6.46 -0.88 -9.14
CA GLN A 50 -6.28 -2.04 -10.02
C GLN A 50 -6.11 -3.27 -9.13
N ILE A 51 -6.90 -4.31 -9.41
CA ILE A 51 -6.89 -5.53 -8.61
C ILE A 51 -6.76 -6.77 -9.47
N GLU A 52 -6.19 -7.81 -8.87
CA GLU A 52 -6.27 -9.17 -9.34
C GLU A 52 -7.00 -9.98 -8.27
N TYR A 53 -8.00 -10.72 -8.67
CA TYR A 53 -8.79 -11.56 -7.77
C TYR A 53 -8.83 -12.99 -8.29
N SER A 54 -8.58 -13.95 -7.41
CA SER A 54 -8.68 -15.36 -7.74
C SER A 54 -9.44 -16.11 -6.66
N HIS A 55 -10.44 -16.87 -7.08
CA HIS A 55 -11.11 -17.83 -6.24
C HIS A 55 -11.53 -19.04 -7.09
N ASN A 56 -11.45 -20.21 -6.51
CA ASN A 56 -11.90 -21.45 -7.16
C ASN A 56 -11.30 -21.68 -8.58
N GLY A 57 -10.05 -21.24 -8.77
CA GLY A 57 -9.36 -21.34 -10.08
C GLY A 57 -9.75 -20.30 -11.13
N HIS A 58 -10.75 -19.46 -10.85
CA HIS A 58 -11.08 -18.30 -11.68
C HIS A 58 -10.18 -17.12 -11.29
N LYS A 59 -9.64 -16.46 -12.32
CA LYS A 59 -8.85 -15.24 -12.15
C LYS A 59 -9.53 -14.09 -12.87
N GLU A 60 -9.62 -12.97 -12.17
CA GLU A 60 -10.17 -11.73 -12.70
C GLU A 60 -9.19 -10.59 -12.44
N VAL A 61 -9.11 -9.67 -13.39
CA VAL A 61 -8.35 -8.42 -13.28
C VAL A 61 -9.30 -7.29 -13.56
N GLY A 62 -9.31 -6.27 -12.73
CA GLY A 62 -10.24 -5.18 -12.94
C GLY A 62 -9.94 -3.94 -12.11
N THR A 63 -10.80 -2.95 -12.30
CA THR A 63 -10.77 -1.69 -11.56
C THR A 63 -11.84 -1.72 -10.48
N ALA A 64 -11.43 -1.51 -9.24
CA ALA A 64 -12.27 -1.49 -8.06
C ALA A 64 -12.44 -0.08 -7.50
N ASN A 65 -13.51 0.18 -6.79
CA ASN A 65 -13.70 1.42 -6.04
C ASN A 65 -13.02 1.33 -4.68
N VAL A 66 -12.39 2.44 -4.26
CA VAL A 66 -11.72 2.57 -2.96
C VAL A 66 -12.40 3.65 -2.15
N ASP A 67 -12.86 3.29 -0.95
CA ASP A 67 -13.30 4.24 0.06
C ASP A 67 -12.56 3.97 1.37
N LYS A 68 -11.69 4.92 1.77
CA LYS A 68 -10.82 4.80 2.94
C LYS A 68 -10.01 3.49 2.92
N ASN A 69 -10.34 2.56 3.81
CA ASN A 69 -9.70 1.26 4.00
C ASN A 69 -10.53 0.09 3.43
N THR A 70 -11.41 0.39 2.48
CA THR A 70 -12.31 -0.59 1.85
C THR A 70 -12.16 -0.55 0.34
N ILE A 71 -12.13 -1.72 -0.28
CA ILE A 71 -12.17 -1.91 -1.74
C ILE A 71 -13.44 -2.66 -2.09
N THR A 72 -14.14 -2.19 -3.11
CA THR A 72 -15.31 -2.86 -3.66
C THR A 72 -15.12 -3.15 -5.15
N TYR A 73 -15.18 -4.43 -5.51
CA TYR A 73 -15.08 -4.93 -6.87
C TYR A 73 -16.28 -5.84 -7.17
N GLY A 74 -17.20 -5.37 -7.97
CA GLY A 74 -18.44 -6.09 -8.23
C GLY A 74 -19.15 -6.47 -6.93
N ASN A 75 -19.25 -7.76 -6.69
CA ASN A 75 -19.89 -8.35 -5.51
C ASN A 75 -18.91 -8.67 -4.36
N VAL A 76 -17.64 -8.29 -4.51
CA VAL A 76 -16.59 -8.52 -3.53
C VAL A 76 -16.25 -7.22 -2.82
N THR A 77 -16.23 -7.24 -1.50
CA THR A 77 -15.78 -6.13 -0.67
C THR A 77 -14.66 -6.61 0.23
N ILE A 78 -13.58 -5.86 0.28
CA ILE A 78 -12.45 -6.07 1.19
C ILE A 78 -12.29 -4.86 2.07
N ALA A 79 -12.17 -5.08 3.37
CA ALA A 79 -11.87 -4.06 4.34
C ALA A 79 -10.73 -4.49 5.26
N THR A 80 -9.84 -3.56 5.58
CA THR A 80 -8.78 -3.76 6.58
C THR A 80 -8.71 -2.59 7.55
N ARG A 81 -8.31 -2.84 8.80
CA ARG A 81 -8.09 -1.79 9.80
C ARG A 81 -6.61 -1.50 10.02
N ASP A 82 -5.79 -2.54 9.95
CA ASP A 82 -4.37 -2.49 10.32
C ASP A 82 -3.43 -2.75 9.13
N GLY A 83 -3.98 -3.06 7.96
CA GLY A 83 -3.19 -3.41 6.78
C GLY A 83 -2.49 -4.78 6.86
N GLN A 84 -2.77 -5.59 7.88
CA GLN A 84 -2.22 -6.94 8.05
C GLN A 84 -3.31 -8.01 7.96
N LYS A 85 -4.47 -7.69 8.54
CA LYS A 85 -5.66 -8.54 8.49
C LYS A 85 -6.81 -7.78 7.85
N GLY A 86 -7.61 -8.51 7.09
CA GLY A 86 -8.79 -7.97 6.43
C GLY A 86 -9.97 -8.92 6.52
N ALA A 87 -11.14 -8.37 6.24
CA ALA A 87 -12.35 -9.13 5.99
C ALA A 87 -12.69 -9.01 4.50
N LEU A 88 -12.93 -10.14 3.86
CA LEU A 88 -13.48 -10.21 2.52
C LEU A 88 -14.92 -10.70 2.62
N GLU A 89 -15.82 -9.98 1.98
CA GLU A 89 -17.22 -10.36 1.84
C GLU A 89 -17.56 -10.51 0.36
N PHE A 90 -18.23 -11.60 0.04
CA PHE A 90 -18.80 -11.85 -1.28
C PHE A 90 -20.32 -11.94 -1.16
N SER A 91 -21.05 -11.22 -2.00
CA SER A 91 -22.52 -11.20 -2.00
C SER A 91 -23.08 -11.47 -3.39
N PHE A 92 -23.86 -12.53 -3.53
CA PHE A 92 -24.55 -12.84 -4.77
C PHE A 92 -26.01 -13.23 -4.48
N GLY A 93 -26.94 -12.37 -4.84
CA GLY A 93 -28.35 -12.55 -4.50
C GLY A 93 -28.54 -12.61 -2.97
N THR A 94 -29.07 -13.73 -2.49
CA THR A 94 -29.25 -14.00 -1.04
C THR A 94 -28.05 -14.67 -0.39
N VAL A 95 -27.07 -15.11 -1.18
CA VAL A 95 -25.87 -15.80 -0.69
C VAL A 95 -24.85 -14.76 -0.24
N ARG A 96 -24.41 -14.87 1.01
CA ARG A 96 -23.29 -14.10 1.56
C ARG A 96 -22.23 -15.06 2.06
N GLN A 97 -21.00 -14.79 1.71
CA GLN A 97 -19.83 -15.52 2.19
C GLN A 97 -18.83 -14.51 2.74
N ALA A 98 -18.22 -14.86 3.84
CA ALA A 98 -17.19 -14.05 4.46
C ALA A 98 -15.92 -14.87 4.66
N ALA A 99 -14.78 -14.20 4.54
CA ALA A 99 -13.47 -14.76 4.82
C ALA A 99 -12.64 -13.77 5.62
N VAL A 100 -11.81 -14.30 6.51
CA VAL A 100 -10.68 -13.54 7.04
C VAL A 100 -9.53 -13.73 6.07
N ILE A 101 -8.93 -12.63 5.67
CA ILE A 101 -7.78 -12.61 4.79
C ILE A 101 -6.59 -11.99 5.53
N ASP A 102 -5.43 -12.56 5.33
CA ASP A 102 -4.17 -12.05 5.85
C ASP A 102 -3.35 -11.47 4.72
N LYS A 103 -2.68 -10.36 4.99
CA LYS A 103 -1.71 -9.81 4.05
C LYS A 103 -0.52 -10.75 3.94
N VAL A 104 -0.17 -11.10 2.72
CA VAL A 104 1.03 -11.89 2.48
C VAL A 104 2.24 -11.03 2.81
N ALA A 105 3.02 -11.46 3.78
CA ALA A 105 4.27 -10.78 4.08
C ALA A 105 5.19 -10.85 2.86
N ALA A 106 5.83 -9.74 2.53
CA ALA A 106 6.93 -9.77 1.57
C ALA A 106 7.99 -10.79 2.05
N PRO A 107 8.66 -11.52 1.13
CA PRO A 107 9.66 -12.48 1.52
C PRO A 107 10.68 -11.83 2.46
N ALA A 108 10.95 -12.48 3.59
CA ALA A 108 11.90 -12.01 4.57
C ALA A 108 13.30 -12.01 3.95
N THR A 109 13.74 -10.85 3.49
CA THR A 109 15.17 -10.58 3.34
C THR A 109 15.68 -10.21 4.73
N ASP A 110 16.90 -10.56 5.08
CA ASP A 110 17.54 -10.27 6.38
C ASP A 110 17.60 -8.75 6.72
N GLN A 111 17.15 -7.90 5.83
CA GLN A 111 17.00 -6.46 6.00
C GLN A 111 15.53 -6.07 5.86
N ASN A 112 15.12 -5.06 6.65
CA ASN A 112 13.79 -4.48 6.54
C ASN A 112 13.49 -4.13 5.06
N PRO A 113 12.44 -4.66 4.46
CA PRO A 113 12.18 -4.53 3.01
C PRO A 113 11.99 -3.08 2.56
N LEU A 114 11.64 -2.17 3.48
CA LEU A 114 11.52 -0.74 3.20
C LEU A 114 12.88 -0.05 3.02
N LEU A 115 13.97 -0.58 3.63
CA LEU A 115 15.30 0.03 3.54
C LEU A 115 15.83 0.03 2.11
N GLY A 116 16.50 1.11 1.72
CA GLY A 116 17.18 1.25 0.45
C GLY A 116 16.69 2.42 -0.39
N SER A 117 17.09 2.42 -1.64
CA SER A 117 16.74 3.46 -2.61
C SER A 117 15.71 2.92 -3.59
N TRP A 118 14.71 3.71 -3.88
CA TRP A 118 13.58 3.38 -4.73
C TRP A 118 13.46 4.43 -5.82
N ILE A 119 13.36 4.00 -7.07
CA ILE A 119 13.30 4.90 -8.22
C ILE A 119 12.16 4.51 -9.15
N GLY A 120 11.51 5.51 -9.72
CA GLY A 120 10.47 5.33 -10.72
C GLY A 120 10.35 6.54 -11.62
N SER A 121 9.86 6.31 -12.83
CA SER A 121 9.61 7.39 -13.79
C SER A 121 8.52 6.99 -14.78
N THR A 122 7.83 8.00 -15.27
CA THR A 122 6.97 7.96 -16.45
C THR A 122 7.43 9.07 -17.40
N ASP A 123 6.77 9.28 -18.52
CA ASP A 123 7.09 10.35 -19.46
C ASP A 123 7.04 11.75 -18.85
N THR A 124 6.23 11.94 -17.80
CA THR A 124 5.97 13.25 -17.18
C THR A 124 6.37 13.34 -15.72
N GLN A 125 6.77 12.24 -15.11
CA GLN A 125 7.01 12.15 -13.66
C GLN A 125 8.32 11.41 -13.40
N SER A 126 9.08 11.85 -12.42
CA SER A 126 10.24 11.14 -11.92
C SER A 126 10.28 11.22 -10.40
N ALA A 127 10.62 10.12 -9.75
CA ALA A 127 10.78 10.10 -8.30
C ALA A 127 11.91 9.18 -7.87
N SER A 128 12.61 9.62 -6.85
CA SER A 128 13.46 8.78 -6.02
C SER A 128 13.02 8.93 -4.56
N PHE A 129 12.95 7.82 -3.86
CA PHE A 129 12.65 7.77 -2.44
C PHE A 129 13.67 6.86 -1.76
N GLN A 130 14.28 7.31 -0.70
CA GLN A 130 15.31 6.56 0.01
C GLN A 130 14.94 6.45 1.48
N VAL A 131 14.91 5.22 1.98
CA VAL A 131 14.82 4.91 3.41
C VAL A 131 16.21 4.55 3.90
N LEU A 132 16.80 5.45 4.67
CA LEU A 132 18.19 5.37 5.13
C LEU A 132 18.35 4.45 6.33
N SER A 133 17.44 4.57 7.29
CA SER A 133 17.41 3.75 8.51
C SER A 133 16.00 3.68 9.05
N ILE A 134 15.73 2.63 9.84
CA ILE A 134 14.49 2.45 10.57
C ILE A 134 14.82 2.12 12.02
N SER A 135 14.19 2.83 12.94
CA SER A 135 14.28 2.59 14.38
C SER A 135 12.89 2.62 15.00
N GLY A 136 12.37 1.45 15.32
CA GLY A 136 10.97 1.31 15.76
C GLY A 136 10.00 1.76 14.68
N ARG A 137 9.27 2.85 14.94
CA ARG A 137 8.32 3.44 13.98
C ARG A 137 8.89 4.62 13.19
N ASP A 138 10.11 4.99 13.44
CA ASP A 138 10.76 6.15 12.81
C ASP A 138 11.65 5.69 11.64
N ALA A 139 11.46 6.25 10.46
CA ALA A 139 12.31 6.05 9.30
C ALA A 139 13.00 7.37 8.92
N GLN A 140 14.33 7.35 8.80
CA GLN A 140 15.05 8.44 8.17
C GLN A 140 14.90 8.34 6.66
N VAL A 141 14.37 9.37 6.04
CA VAL A 141 14.05 9.37 4.61
C VAL A 141 14.60 10.57 3.87
N LYS A 142 14.85 10.35 2.57
CA LYS A 142 15.08 11.40 1.57
C LYS A 142 14.22 11.12 0.35
N TYR A 143 13.75 12.16 -0.31
CA TYR A 143 13.08 12.00 -1.60
C TYR A 143 13.45 13.12 -2.57
N ASN A 144 13.29 12.84 -3.84
CA ASN A 144 13.20 13.82 -4.91
C ASN A 144 12.04 13.40 -5.81
N ILE A 145 11.07 14.29 -5.96
CA ILE A 145 9.89 14.08 -6.80
C ILE A 145 9.79 15.27 -7.73
N ASN A 146 9.95 15.04 -9.04
CA ASN A 146 9.89 16.09 -10.07
C ASN A 146 10.81 17.28 -9.76
N GLY A 147 12.02 17.02 -9.24
CA GLY A 147 13.00 18.04 -8.87
C GLY A 147 12.78 18.68 -7.49
N GLN A 148 11.69 18.40 -6.81
CA GLN A 148 11.48 18.84 -5.43
C GLN A 148 12.02 17.80 -4.45
N SER A 149 12.94 18.21 -3.58
CA SER A 149 13.61 17.35 -2.62
C SER A 149 13.16 17.63 -1.20
N GLY A 150 13.09 16.58 -0.39
CA GLY A 150 12.88 16.65 1.04
C GLY A 150 13.63 15.55 1.78
N GLN A 151 13.87 15.79 3.08
CA GLN A 151 14.45 14.79 3.98
C GLN A 151 13.95 14.99 5.40
N GLY A 152 13.94 13.93 6.19
CA GLY A 152 13.52 13.96 7.59
C GLY A 152 13.13 12.61 8.13
N VAL A 153 12.30 12.63 9.17
CA VAL A 153 11.77 11.43 9.82
C VAL A 153 10.35 11.20 9.36
N GLY A 154 10.09 10.03 8.82
CA GLY A 154 8.75 9.55 8.49
C GLY A 154 8.29 8.45 9.44
N ASP A 155 6.98 8.27 9.54
CA ASP A 155 6.37 7.20 10.34
C ASP A 155 6.34 5.89 9.54
N VAL A 156 6.84 4.81 10.14
CA VAL A 156 6.73 3.46 9.60
C VAL A 156 5.43 2.82 10.10
N VAL A 157 4.60 2.43 9.16
CA VAL A 157 3.35 1.73 9.46
C VAL A 157 3.19 0.58 8.49
N ASN A 158 3.27 -0.64 9.02
CA ASN A 158 3.28 -1.86 8.21
C ASN A 158 4.41 -1.83 7.16
N ASN A 159 4.07 -2.04 5.88
CA ASN A 159 5.01 -1.98 4.75
C ASN A 159 5.06 -0.59 4.10
N SER A 160 4.83 0.47 4.86
CA SER A 160 4.77 1.84 4.33
C SER A 160 5.56 2.80 5.19
N VAL A 161 6.04 3.86 4.55
CA VAL A 161 6.62 5.03 5.21
C VAL A 161 5.83 6.26 4.83
N LEU A 162 5.36 6.98 5.83
CA LEU A 162 4.63 8.24 5.67
C LEU A 162 5.59 9.39 6.01
N PHE A 163 5.83 10.26 5.05
CA PHE A 163 6.65 11.45 5.25
C PHE A 163 5.98 12.69 4.67
N GLY A 164 5.47 13.54 5.54
CA GLY A 164 4.67 14.70 5.12
C GLY A 164 3.44 14.25 4.32
N ASN A 165 3.39 14.67 3.05
CA ASN A 165 2.32 14.29 2.12
C ASN A 165 2.72 13.16 1.16
N VAL A 166 3.88 12.54 1.38
CA VAL A 166 4.37 11.43 0.57
C VAL A 166 4.17 10.13 1.32
N VAL A 167 3.61 9.15 0.65
CA VAL A 167 3.50 7.77 1.14
C VAL A 167 4.29 6.86 0.23
N PHE A 168 5.25 6.16 0.79
CA PHE A 168 5.93 5.07 0.14
C PHE A 168 5.41 3.75 0.68
N SER A 169 5.02 2.85 -0.19
CA SER A 169 4.59 1.50 0.17
C SER A 169 5.40 0.47 -0.61
N ASN A 170 5.91 -0.52 0.10
CA ASN A 170 6.62 -1.65 -0.49
C ASN A 170 5.64 -2.81 -0.68
N THR A 171 5.68 -3.46 -1.84
CA THR A 171 4.77 -4.57 -2.17
C THR A 171 5.42 -5.94 -1.99
N ASP A 172 6.70 -6.10 -2.35
CA ASP A 172 7.37 -7.41 -2.41
C ASP A 172 8.88 -7.36 -2.05
N GLY A 173 9.37 -6.23 -1.55
CA GLY A 173 10.79 -6.02 -1.25
C GLY A 173 11.61 -5.49 -2.44
N LEU A 174 11.09 -5.55 -3.65
CA LEU A 174 11.74 -5.08 -4.87
C LEU A 174 10.93 -4.01 -5.59
N ASN A 175 9.61 -4.08 -5.48
CA ASN A 175 8.68 -3.14 -6.08
C ASN A 175 7.92 -2.39 -4.99
N GLY A 176 7.60 -1.16 -5.27
CA GLY A 176 6.87 -0.28 -4.37
C GLY A 176 6.05 0.75 -5.13
N LYS A 177 5.38 1.57 -4.36
CA LYS A 177 4.55 2.64 -4.88
C LYS A 177 4.78 3.91 -4.07
N LEU A 178 4.98 5.01 -4.78
CA LEU A 178 4.98 6.35 -4.21
C LEU A 178 3.66 7.02 -4.51
N ILE A 179 3.04 7.57 -3.48
CA ILE A 179 1.82 8.38 -3.59
C ILE A 179 2.16 9.77 -3.06
N PHE A 180 1.85 10.78 -3.85
CA PHE A 180 2.16 12.17 -3.52
C PHE A 180 1.13 13.14 -4.11
N PRO A 181 0.91 14.29 -3.46
CA PRO A 181 -0.03 15.29 -3.96
C PRO A 181 0.55 16.04 -5.18
N ALA A 182 -0.33 16.35 -6.12
CA ALA A 182 -0.11 17.29 -7.20
C ALA A 182 -1.27 18.29 -7.25
N PRO A 183 -1.15 19.41 -7.95
CA PRO A 183 -2.22 20.39 -8.04
C PRO A 183 -3.53 19.73 -8.51
N GLY A 184 -4.56 19.76 -7.64
CA GLY A 184 -5.89 19.22 -7.91
C GLY A 184 -6.04 17.71 -7.93
N GLN A 185 -4.97 16.94 -7.66
CA GLN A 185 -5.04 15.47 -7.69
C GLN A 185 -3.98 14.82 -6.80
N THR A 186 -4.15 13.53 -6.56
CA THR A 186 -3.12 12.66 -5.97
C THR A 186 -2.52 11.83 -7.08
N LEU A 187 -1.20 11.80 -7.15
CA LEU A 187 -0.45 10.99 -8.12
C LEU A 187 0.09 9.73 -7.45
N SER A 188 0.20 8.68 -8.25
CA SER A 188 0.80 7.41 -7.86
C SER A 188 1.83 7.01 -8.89
N LEU A 189 3.02 6.64 -8.44
CA LEU A 189 4.13 6.22 -9.27
C LEU A 189 4.68 4.89 -8.78
N ASP A 190 4.81 3.94 -9.69
CA ASP A 190 5.50 2.68 -9.40
C ASP A 190 6.99 2.94 -9.29
N VAL A 191 7.59 2.37 -8.26
CA VAL A 191 9.04 2.47 -8.00
C VAL A 191 9.63 1.08 -7.81
N THR A 192 10.86 0.93 -8.26
CA THR A 192 11.63 -0.30 -8.07
C THR A 192 12.84 -0.03 -7.20
N LYS A 193 13.24 -1.03 -6.43
CA LYS A 193 14.42 -0.95 -5.57
C LYS A 193 15.67 -0.84 -6.44
N PHE A 194 16.41 0.22 -6.24
CA PHE A 194 17.71 0.41 -6.89
C PHE A 194 18.76 -0.40 -6.15
N THR A 195 19.35 -1.37 -6.83
CA THR A 195 20.52 -2.11 -6.35
C THR A 195 21.72 -1.61 -7.14
N PRO A 196 22.69 -0.93 -6.49
CA PRO A 196 23.92 -0.56 -7.19
C PRO A 196 24.61 -1.82 -7.72
N VAL A 197 24.96 -1.82 -9.01
CA VAL A 197 25.83 -2.85 -9.55
C VAL A 197 27.20 -2.63 -8.94
N THR A 198 27.63 -3.49 -8.04
CA THR A 198 29.01 -3.52 -7.56
C THR A 198 29.88 -3.99 -8.73
N ALA A 199 30.70 -3.06 -9.25
CA ALA A 199 31.72 -3.35 -10.25
C ALA A 199 32.87 -4.16 -9.66
#